data_b3c4ea71100ad0287af5789c5aa4f241
#
_entry.id   b3c4ea71100ad0287af5789c5aa4f241
#
_cell.length_a   1.000
_cell.length_b   1.000
_cell.length_c   1.000
_cell.angle_alpha   90.00
_cell.angle_beta   90.00
_cell.angle_gamma   90.00
#
_symmetry.space_group_name_H-M   'P 1'
#
loop_
_entity.id
_entity.type
_entity.pdbx_description
1 polymer ?
#
loop_
_entity_poly.entity_id
_entity_poly.type
_entity_poly.pdbx_seq_one_letter_code
_entity_poly.pdbx_strand_id
1 'polypeptide(L)'
;MNIKSASNHHDGTCCLLKNGQVDKHVIAERVNHIKHGKLCPETFRYFDEDMSDGVVSKIEDCHHIFHAAHSFYDSGFKYALCVVVDGMGCDLHLGPPIFHEGSAGRESISVFLFQYPCKNKLFYREVVVPFECNVHILDRGGYRGLNIKNNMRVTSTCSPAQMFEKTCTSIGMNWYDAGKLMAMASYAKNDIEVNENDFVGFDLRSIELTKKLSSFQEQCDYARSLQIKSQERVKDLILKSIEDTGIKNVCLAGGYFLNCVSNTYVHKHLPRDVNVFIEPVCGDDGISIGLAKLRWYELTGSRRRFPLKNIYNGIPQEINVEGKRVSPKDVAQLLADRKVIGIFQSRSESGPRALGNRSILYDPRDPNGRDKINKLKGREDYRPLAATVLHEHAHKWFDMCNLKESPYMLYTLDVLSDEVPAICHVDKTCRVQTLKKSFNKHYYKLIWEFNHITGVPLVLNTSLNLAGDTIAETVEDAMKTLNGSEMDYLYFPEKGILVASSQTGT
;
A
#
# COMPACT_ATOMS: atom_id res chain seq x y z
N MET A 1 -27.54 -0.41 -10.49
CA MET A 1 -27.34 0.89 -9.83
C MET A 1 -25.86 1.21 -9.86
N ASN A 2 -25.52 2.40 -10.34
CA ASN A 2 -24.15 2.90 -10.41
C ASN A 2 -23.94 3.94 -9.30
N ILE A 3 -22.75 3.96 -8.73
CA ILE A 3 -22.31 4.96 -7.75
C ILE A 3 -21.01 5.56 -8.26
N LYS A 4 -20.95 6.88 -8.34
CA LYS A 4 -19.74 7.65 -8.57
C LYS A 4 -19.31 8.26 -7.25
N SER A 5 -18.05 8.19 -6.91
CA SER A 5 -17.49 8.77 -5.69
C SER A 5 -16.15 9.42 -5.96
N ALA A 6 -15.79 10.38 -5.16
CA ALA A 6 -14.53 11.08 -5.25
C ALA A 6 -13.97 11.35 -3.84
N SER A 7 -12.66 11.30 -3.72
CA SER A 7 -11.91 11.71 -2.53
C SER A 7 -10.89 12.76 -2.95
N ASN A 8 -10.87 13.91 -2.29
CA ASN A 8 -9.99 15.03 -2.64
C ASN A 8 -9.00 15.36 -1.53
N HIS A 9 -8.34 14.33 -0.99
CA HIS A 9 -7.20 14.48 -0.09
C HIS A 9 -5.88 14.55 -0.86
N HIS A 10 -4.75 14.37 -0.15
CA HIS A 10 -3.42 14.31 -0.74
C HIS A 10 -3.27 13.16 -1.75
N ASP A 11 -4.05 12.10 -1.68
CA ASP A 11 -4.14 11.02 -2.67
C ASP A 11 -5.54 11.05 -3.32
N GLY A 12 -5.79 12.09 -4.12
CA GLY A 12 -7.09 12.32 -4.76
C GLY A 12 -7.47 11.17 -5.69
N THR A 13 -8.70 10.63 -5.56
CA THR A 13 -9.18 9.52 -6.39
C THR A 13 -10.65 9.64 -6.72
N CYS A 14 -11.03 9.04 -7.86
CA CYS A 14 -12.42 8.86 -8.26
C CYS A 14 -12.73 7.38 -8.52
N CYS A 15 -13.90 6.92 -8.11
CA CYS A 15 -14.36 5.56 -8.33
C CYS A 15 -15.73 5.53 -9.02
N LEU A 16 -15.87 4.64 -10.00
CA LEU A 16 -17.15 4.24 -10.57
C LEU A 16 -17.47 2.81 -10.16
N LEU A 17 -18.54 2.64 -9.40
CA LEU A 17 -19.07 1.35 -9.00
C LEU A 17 -20.29 1.01 -9.87
N LYS A 18 -20.27 -0.14 -10.54
CA LYS A 18 -21.41 -0.68 -11.32
C LYS A 18 -21.93 -1.94 -10.65
N ASN A 19 -23.19 -1.91 -10.23
CA ASN A 19 -23.87 -3.07 -9.62
C ASN A 19 -23.05 -3.71 -8.47
N GLY A 20 -22.43 -2.91 -7.63
CA GLY A 20 -21.66 -3.35 -6.47
C GLY A 20 -20.20 -3.74 -6.73
N GLN A 21 -19.72 -3.64 -7.98
CA GLN A 21 -18.33 -3.94 -8.35
C GLN A 21 -17.63 -2.70 -8.90
N VAL A 22 -16.34 -2.56 -8.58
CA VAL A 22 -15.51 -1.47 -9.13
C VAL A 22 -15.37 -1.68 -10.63
N ASP A 23 -15.85 -0.70 -11.40
CA ASP A 23 -15.70 -0.66 -12.86
C ASP A 23 -14.49 0.18 -13.27
N LYS A 24 -14.27 1.32 -12.61
CA LYS A 24 -13.16 2.22 -12.88
C LYS A 24 -12.68 2.88 -11.59
N HIS A 25 -11.38 2.98 -11.43
CA HIS A 25 -10.73 3.70 -10.34
C HIS A 25 -9.60 4.55 -10.91
N VAL A 26 -9.68 5.86 -10.74
CA VAL A 26 -8.72 6.82 -11.29
C VAL A 26 -8.00 7.51 -10.14
N ILE A 27 -6.69 7.42 -10.16
CA ILE A 27 -5.79 8.02 -9.17
C ILE A 27 -5.24 9.32 -9.76
N ALA A 28 -5.47 10.44 -9.07
CA ALA A 28 -5.13 11.78 -9.58
C ALA A 28 -3.64 11.94 -9.90
N GLU A 29 -2.76 11.42 -9.04
CA GLU A 29 -1.31 11.51 -9.26
C GLU A 29 -0.85 10.90 -10.59
N ARG A 30 -1.55 9.86 -11.08
CA ARG A 30 -1.23 9.20 -12.36
C ARG A 30 -1.72 10.00 -13.57
N VAL A 31 -2.64 10.93 -13.37
CA VAL A 31 -3.20 11.79 -14.42
C VAL A 31 -2.47 13.13 -14.48
N ASN A 32 -2.19 13.74 -13.33
CA ASN A 32 -1.54 15.04 -13.24
C ASN A 32 -0.02 14.98 -13.01
N HIS A 33 0.55 13.77 -12.84
CA HIS A 33 1.98 13.50 -12.58
C HIS A 33 2.53 14.20 -11.31
N ILE A 34 1.66 14.51 -10.36
CA ILE A 34 2.01 15.08 -9.05
C ILE A 34 1.82 14.02 -7.99
N LYS A 35 2.92 13.54 -7.39
CA LYS A 35 2.84 12.56 -6.29
C LYS A 35 1.97 13.07 -5.15
N HIS A 36 1.10 12.21 -4.64
CA HIS A 36 0.12 12.56 -3.63
C HIS A 36 -0.76 13.75 -4.04
N GLY A 37 -1.00 13.88 -5.35
CA GLY A 37 -1.77 14.98 -5.95
C GLY A 37 -3.24 14.91 -5.60
N LYS A 38 -3.86 16.11 -5.46
CA LYS A 38 -5.30 16.26 -5.33
C LYS A 38 -5.99 16.05 -6.67
N LEU A 39 -7.31 15.86 -6.63
CA LEU A 39 -8.14 15.82 -7.82
C LEU A 39 -7.96 17.09 -8.68
N CYS A 40 -7.90 16.89 -9.98
CA CYS A 40 -7.84 17.94 -10.99
C CYS A 40 -8.95 17.72 -12.03
N PRO A 41 -9.30 18.71 -12.85
CA PRO A 41 -10.33 18.57 -13.90
C PRO A 41 -10.07 17.40 -14.84
N GLU A 42 -8.79 17.11 -15.12
CA GLU A 42 -8.36 16.01 -15.97
C GLU A 42 -8.74 14.65 -15.40
N THR A 43 -8.74 14.49 -14.08
CA THR A 43 -9.18 13.25 -13.39
C THR A 43 -10.62 12.90 -13.73
N PHE A 44 -11.49 13.91 -13.85
CA PHE A 44 -12.92 13.72 -14.14
C PHE A 44 -13.21 13.41 -15.61
N ARG A 45 -12.30 13.74 -16.54
CA ARG A 45 -12.47 13.45 -17.98
C ARG A 45 -12.59 11.96 -18.28
N TYR A 46 -12.10 11.11 -17.40
CA TYR A 46 -12.21 9.65 -17.56
C TYR A 46 -13.55 9.07 -17.10
N PHE A 47 -14.46 9.92 -16.62
CA PHE A 47 -15.83 9.55 -16.29
C PHE A 47 -16.74 10.21 -17.35
N ASP A 48 -17.05 9.48 -18.43
CA ASP A 48 -17.79 9.95 -19.63
C ASP A 48 -19.24 10.39 -19.37
N GLU A 49 -19.67 10.46 -18.14
CA GLU A 49 -21.03 10.82 -17.74
C GLU A 49 -20.98 11.94 -16.71
N ASP A 50 -22.04 12.74 -16.73
CA ASP A 50 -22.23 13.82 -15.78
C ASP A 50 -22.04 13.35 -14.32
N MET A 51 -21.08 13.96 -13.62
CA MET A 51 -20.82 13.70 -12.19
C MET A 51 -21.88 14.34 -11.28
N SER A 52 -22.90 14.99 -11.84
CA SER A 52 -23.97 15.67 -11.09
C SER A 52 -24.74 14.74 -10.14
N ASP A 53 -24.82 13.44 -10.46
CA ASP A 53 -25.45 12.43 -9.62
C ASP A 53 -24.46 11.73 -8.68
N GLY A 54 -23.22 12.20 -8.62
CA GLY A 54 -22.18 11.61 -7.78
C GLY A 54 -22.32 11.94 -6.30
N VAL A 55 -22.09 10.98 -5.44
CA VAL A 55 -21.94 11.21 -4.00
C VAL A 55 -20.54 11.79 -3.75
N VAL A 56 -20.42 13.10 -3.75
CA VAL A 56 -19.22 13.76 -3.21
C VAL A 56 -19.43 13.85 -1.71
N SER A 57 -18.74 13.01 -0.92
CA SER A 57 -18.75 13.23 0.52
C SER A 57 -17.76 14.33 0.88
N LYS A 58 -18.19 15.20 1.76
CA LYS A 58 -17.26 15.97 2.58
C LYS A 58 -16.64 14.96 3.55
N ILE A 59 -15.37 14.68 3.34
CA ILE A 59 -14.63 13.62 4.05
C ILE A 59 -14.41 13.97 5.52
N GLU A 60 -14.67 15.23 5.93
CA GLU A 60 -14.39 15.80 7.24
C GLU A 60 -14.89 14.96 8.43
N ASP A 61 -15.91 14.11 8.24
CA ASP A 61 -16.53 13.39 9.36
C ASP A 61 -16.36 11.86 9.32
N CYS A 62 -15.78 11.25 8.28
CA CYS A 62 -15.93 9.81 8.04
C CYS A 62 -14.72 9.10 7.42
N HIS A 63 -13.50 9.61 7.51
CA HIS A 63 -12.31 9.08 6.82
C HIS A 63 -12.07 7.60 7.12
N HIS A 64 -11.92 7.22 8.38
CA HIS A 64 -11.61 5.84 8.77
C HIS A 64 -12.75 4.85 8.45
N ILE A 65 -14.01 5.28 8.42
CA ILE A 65 -15.10 4.36 8.07
C ILE A 65 -15.04 3.96 6.60
N PHE A 66 -14.50 4.79 5.71
CA PHE A 66 -14.34 4.46 4.31
C PHE A 66 -13.20 3.46 4.10
N HIS A 67 -12.07 3.60 4.81
CA HIS A 67 -11.03 2.57 4.86
C HIS A 67 -11.59 1.23 5.36
N ALA A 68 -12.35 1.24 6.47
CA ALA A 68 -12.97 0.06 7.03
C ALA A 68 -13.98 -0.59 6.07
N ALA A 69 -14.82 0.23 5.44
CA ALA A 69 -15.79 -0.25 4.45
C ALA A 69 -15.13 -0.88 3.22
N HIS A 70 -14.04 -0.24 2.72
CA HIS A 70 -13.27 -0.79 1.60
C HIS A 70 -12.78 -2.20 1.93
N SER A 71 -12.01 -2.34 3.00
CA SER A 71 -11.45 -3.62 3.39
C SER A 71 -12.52 -4.67 3.73
N PHE A 72 -13.62 -4.26 4.40
CA PHE A 72 -14.71 -5.19 4.72
C PHE A 72 -15.39 -5.75 3.48
N TYR A 73 -15.81 -4.88 2.55
CA TYR A 73 -16.56 -5.34 1.38
C TYR A 73 -15.68 -6.11 0.40
N ASP A 74 -14.38 -5.84 0.35
CA ASP A 74 -13.43 -6.58 -0.48
C ASP A 74 -13.01 -7.92 0.12
N SER A 75 -13.00 -8.05 1.45
CA SER A 75 -12.68 -9.32 2.11
C SER A 75 -13.68 -10.44 1.79
N GLY A 76 -14.94 -10.10 1.51
CA GLY A 76 -16.02 -11.04 1.37
C GLY A 76 -16.49 -11.71 2.68
N PHE A 77 -15.99 -11.27 3.86
CA PHE A 77 -16.46 -11.76 5.15
C PHE A 77 -17.90 -11.33 5.41
N LYS A 78 -18.69 -12.16 6.10
CA LYS A 78 -20.05 -11.82 6.51
C LYS A 78 -20.09 -10.77 7.62
N TYR A 79 -19.14 -10.85 8.53
CA TYR A 79 -18.88 -9.93 9.63
C TYR A 79 -17.39 -9.95 9.93
N ALA A 80 -16.86 -8.82 10.34
CA ALA A 80 -15.44 -8.69 10.64
C ALA A 80 -15.17 -7.53 11.62
N LEU A 81 -14.02 -7.62 12.29
CA LEU A 81 -13.32 -6.48 12.84
C LEU A 81 -12.59 -5.77 11.71
N CYS A 82 -12.79 -4.46 11.56
CA CYS A 82 -12.05 -3.64 10.60
C CYS A 82 -11.14 -2.71 11.40
N VAL A 83 -9.85 -2.98 11.38
CA VAL A 83 -8.83 -2.21 12.08
C VAL A 83 -8.21 -1.23 11.08
N VAL A 84 -8.35 0.04 11.36
CA VAL A 84 -7.78 1.14 10.56
C VAL A 84 -6.65 1.78 11.36
N VAL A 85 -5.47 1.81 10.79
CA VAL A 85 -4.30 2.51 11.34
C VAL A 85 -3.76 3.44 10.26
N ASP A 86 -3.86 4.73 10.51
CA ASP A 86 -3.53 5.73 9.51
C ASP A 86 -2.69 6.87 10.08
N GLY A 87 -2.16 7.74 9.20
CA GLY A 87 -1.43 8.93 9.58
C GLY A 87 -2.34 9.86 10.37
N MET A 88 -3.37 10.36 9.72
CA MET A 88 -4.38 11.23 10.31
C MET A 88 -5.73 11.02 9.61
N GLY A 89 -6.76 10.70 10.41
CA GLY A 89 -8.16 10.73 9.96
C GLY A 89 -8.82 12.09 10.16
N CYS A 90 -10.12 12.07 10.43
CA CYS A 90 -10.93 13.26 10.58
C CYS A 90 -10.57 14.09 11.80
N ASP A 91 -10.77 15.42 11.69
CA ASP A 91 -10.76 16.32 12.83
C ASP A 91 -12.02 16.06 13.68
N LEU A 92 -11.84 15.87 14.96
CA LEU A 92 -12.92 15.64 15.91
C LEU A 92 -12.97 16.81 16.91
N HIS A 93 -14.11 17.48 16.94
CA HIS A 93 -14.38 18.52 17.95
C HIS A 93 -14.74 17.85 19.28
N LEU A 94 -13.80 17.82 20.19
CA LEU A 94 -13.96 17.30 21.53
C LEU A 94 -14.35 18.48 22.43
N GLY A 95 -15.66 18.60 22.76
CA GLY A 95 -16.19 19.69 23.57
C GLY A 95 -15.81 19.63 25.07
N PRO A 96 -16.21 20.63 25.88
CA PRO A 96 -16.00 20.61 27.34
C PRO A 96 -16.56 19.33 27.98
N PRO A 97 -15.92 18.75 29.03
CA PRO A 97 -14.83 19.33 29.83
C PRO A 97 -13.43 19.01 29.38
N ILE A 98 -13.25 18.40 28.20
CA ILE A 98 -11.96 17.83 27.75
C ILE A 98 -11.09 18.92 27.15
N PHE A 99 -11.68 19.89 26.45
CA PHE A 99 -10.96 20.97 25.76
C PHE A 99 -11.68 22.31 25.91
N HIS A 100 -10.91 23.41 25.89
CA HIS A 100 -11.44 24.75 25.65
C HIS A 100 -12.03 24.80 24.22
N GLU A 101 -13.03 25.68 24.02
CA GLU A 101 -13.65 25.89 22.71
C GLU A 101 -12.60 26.05 21.60
N GLY A 102 -12.72 25.22 20.56
CA GLY A 102 -11.88 25.27 19.35
C GLY A 102 -10.74 24.27 19.26
N SER A 103 -10.48 23.44 20.29
CA SER A 103 -9.45 22.39 20.18
C SER A 103 -9.98 21.18 19.43
N ALA A 104 -9.33 20.82 18.32
CA ALA A 104 -9.62 19.61 17.55
C ALA A 104 -8.62 18.51 17.88
N GLY A 105 -9.12 17.29 18.11
CA GLY A 105 -8.30 16.08 18.09
C GLY A 105 -8.38 15.43 16.72
N ARG A 106 -7.39 14.61 16.36
CA ARG A 106 -7.39 13.86 15.08
C ARG A 106 -7.46 12.36 15.32
N GLU A 107 -8.34 11.73 14.57
CA GLU A 107 -8.46 10.29 14.54
C GLU A 107 -7.16 9.67 14.01
N SER A 108 -6.64 8.64 14.68
CA SER A 108 -5.37 7.99 14.34
C SER A 108 -5.50 6.48 14.18
N ILE A 109 -6.34 5.87 15.03
CA ILE A 109 -6.66 4.45 15.00
C ILE A 109 -8.16 4.29 15.21
N SER A 110 -8.79 3.39 14.45
CA SER A 110 -10.18 3.02 14.66
C SER A 110 -10.40 1.54 14.45
N VAL A 111 -11.26 0.94 15.26
CA VAL A 111 -11.74 -0.42 15.08
C VAL A 111 -13.25 -0.38 14.94
N PHE A 112 -13.74 -0.92 13.84
CA PHE A 112 -15.15 -1.03 13.54
C PHE A 112 -15.59 -2.48 13.53
N LEU A 113 -16.83 -2.72 13.92
CA LEU A 113 -17.54 -3.97 13.69
C LEU A 113 -18.39 -3.80 12.44
N PHE A 114 -18.10 -4.56 11.40
CA PHE A 114 -18.91 -4.58 10.17
C PHE A 114 -19.68 -5.87 10.00
N GLN A 115 -20.91 -5.76 9.52
CA GLN A 115 -21.77 -6.90 9.16
C GLN A 115 -22.61 -6.55 7.93
N TYR A 116 -22.68 -7.45 6.96
CA TYR A 116 -23.55 -7.30 5.80
C TYR A 116 -25.02 -7.14 6.17
N PRO A 117 -25.81 -6.35 5.40
CA PRO A 117 -25.32 -5.60 4.24
C PRO A 117 -24.59 -4.30 4.57
N CYS A 118 -24.99 -3.56 5.61
CA CYS A 118 -24.45 -2.22 5.89
C CYS A 118 -24.43 -1.88 7.39
N LYS A 119 -24.55 -2.88 8.28
CA LYS A 119 -24.41 -2.63 9.71
C LYS A 119 -22.95 -2.40 10.04
N ASN A 120 -22.67 -1.25 10.64
CA ASN A 120 -21.37 -0.93 11.19
C ASN A 120 -21.51 -0.27 12.55
N LYS A 121 -20.50 -0.45 13.40
CA LYS A 121 -20.43 0.15 14.73
C LYS A 121 -18.96 0.42 15.04
N LEU A 122 -18.67 1.64 15.45
CA LEU A 122 -17.37 1.96 16.02
C LEU A 122 -17.22 1.19 17.35
N PHE A 123 -16.18 0.38 17.45
CA PHE A 123 -15.85 -0.42 18.61
C PHE A 123 -14.78 0.27 19.48
N TYR A 124 -13.75 0.82 18.84
CA TYR A 124 -12.66 1.52 19.50
C TYR A 124 -12.16 2.67 18.61
N ARG A 125 -11.73 3.76 19.23
CA ARG A 125 -11.11 4.90 18.54
C ARG A 125 -9.99 5.49 19.38
N GLU A 126 -8.88 5.82 18.74
CA GLU A 126 -7.82 6.61 19.32
C GLU A 126 -7.75 7.97 18.63
N VAL A 127 -7.67 9.02 19.44
CA VAL A 127 -7.66 10.41 19.00
C VAL A 127 -6.40 11.06 19.54
N VAL A 128 -5.59 11.60 18.66
CA VAL A 128 -4.37 12.36 19.00
C VAL A 128 -4.74 13.83 19.15
N VAL A 129 -4.25 14.42 20.22
CA VAL A 129 -4.47 15.84 20.56
C VAL A 129 -3.14 16.56 20.71
N PRO A 130 -3.11 17.91 20.48
CA PRO A 130 -1.91 18.71 20.74
C PRO A 130 -1.44 18.58 22.18
N PHE A 131 -0.11 18.56 22.37
CA PHE A 131 0.49 18.47 23.71
C PHE A 131 0.15 19.68 24.59
N GLU A 132 -0.03 20.86 24.00
CA GLU A 132 -0.38 22.12 24.67
C GLU A 132 -1.83 22.16 25.18
N CYS A 133 -2.67 21.22 24.73
CA CYS A 133 -3.96 21.04 25.37
C CYS A 133 -3.71 20.57 26.80
N ASN A 134 -3.79 21.48 27.77
CA ASN A 134 -3.66 21.22 29.20
C ASN A 134 -4.70 20.18 29.65
N VAL A 135 -4.45 18.94 29.32
CA VAL A 135 -5.26 17.81 29.76
C VAL A 135 -4.80 17.51 31.21
N HIS A 136 -5.22 18.32 32.16
CA HIS A 136 -5.04 18.09 33.61
C HIS A 136 -5.55 16.71 34.09
N ILE A 137 -6.03 15.89 33.17
CA ILE A 137 -6.62 14.58 33.41
C ILE A 137 -5.59 13.44 33.12
N LEU A 138 -4.44 13.74 32.55
CA LEU A 138 -3.45 12.71 32.16
C LEU A 138 -2.56 12.20 33.30
N ASP A 139 -2.68 12.78 34.52
CA ASP A 139 -1.65 12.62 35.54
C ASP A 139 -1.95 11.59 36.64
N ARG A 140 -3.01 10.79 36.52
CA ARG A 140 -3.31 9.75 37.51
C ARG A 140 -3.13 8.36 36.97
N GLY A 141 -1.88 7.91 36.75
CA GLY A 141 -1.62 6.49 36.56
C GLY A 141 -0.63 6.07 35.47
N GLY A 142 0.32 6.90 35.06
CA GLY A 142 1.46 6.43 34.26
C GLY A 142 1.20 6.09 32.79
N TYR A 143 -0.03 6.19 32.31
CA TYR A 143 -0.39 6.05 30.90
C TYR A 143 -0.92 7.37 30.36
N ARG A 144 -0.21 7.93 29.37
CA ARG A 144 -0.64 9.14 28.66
C ARG A 144 -1.83 8.86 27.73
N GLY A 145 -2.99 8.59 28.28
CA GLY A 145 -4.22 8.38 27.53
C GLY A 145 -5.43 8.18 28.43
N LEU A 146 -6.53 8.84 28.08
CA LEU A 146 -7.79 8.78 28.80
C LEU A 146 -8.76 7.87 28.06
N ASN A 147 -9.26 6.82 28.73
CA ASN A 147 -10.43 6.08 28.24
C ASN A 147 -11.69 6.87 28.56
N ILE A 148 -12.33 7.41 27.51
CA ILE A 148 -13.61 8.11 27.62
C ILE A 148 -14.75 7.14 27.32
N LYS A 149 -15.94 7.46 27.81
CA LYS A 149 -17.18 6.74 27.48
C LYS A 149 -17.19 6.38 25.97
N ASN A 150 -17.55 5.13 25.63
CA ASN A 150 -17.65 4.58 24.28
C ASN A 150 -16.32 4.09 23.65
N ASN A 151 -15.39 3.55 24.44
CA ASN A 151 -14.14 2.97 23.94
C ASN A 151 -13.28 3.96 23.11
N MET A 152 -13.29 5.23 23.49
CA MET A 152 -12.43 6.25 22.90
C MET A 152 -11.24 6.51 23.82
N ARG A 153 -10.03 6.47 23.28
CA ARG A 153 -8.80 6.88 23.95
C ARG A 153 -8.33 8.20 23.37
N VAL A 154 -8.11 9.17 24.20
CA VAL A 154 -7.46 10.44 23.84
C VAL A 154 -6.00 10.38 24.31
N THR A 155 -5.08 10.73 23.44
CA THR A 155 -3.64 10.64 23.70
C THR A 155 -2.89 11.78 23.02
N SER A 156 -1.74 12.18 23.57
CA SER A 156 -0.78 13.05 22.88
C SER A 156 0.26 12.27 22.08
N THR A 157 0.20 10.92 22.11
CA THR A 157 1.14 10.05 21.40
C THR A 157 0.66 9.81 19.98
N CYS A 158 1.57 9.92 19.02
CA CYS A 158 1.27 9.69 17.61
C CYS A 158 0.83 8.27 17.31
N SER A 159 0.07 8.12 16.21
CA SER A 159 -0.23 6.80 15.64
C SER A 159 1.05 6.10 15.17
N PRO A 160 1.03 4.76 15.04
CA PRO A 160 2.13 4.03 14.42
C PRO A 160 2.53 4.59 13.04
N ALA A 161 1.57 5.01 12.21
CA ALA A 161 1.84 5.61 10.91
C ALA A 161 2.54 6.98 11.04
N GLN A 162 2.02 7.87 11.90
CA GLN A 162 2.64 9.17 12.16
C GLN A 162 4.06 9.05 12.72
N MET A 163 4.35 8.02 13.50
CA MET A 163 5.72 7.79 14.00
C MET A 163 6.72 7.63 12.83
N PHE A 164 6.35 6.92 11.77
CA PHE A 164 7.18 6.81 10.56
C PHE A 164 7.30 8.15 9.82
N GLU A 165 6.18 8.86 9.61
CA GLU A 165 6.15 10.15 8.92
C GLU A 165 7.07 11.16 9.61
N LYS A 166 6.96 11.27 10.95
CA LYS A 166 7.77 12.18 11.76
C LYS A 166 9.24 11.81 11.77
N THR A 167 9.56 10.53 11.84
CA THR A 167 10.96 10.10 11.75
C THR A 167 11.53 10.44 10.38
N CYS A 168 10.80 10.24 9.29
CA CYS A 168 11.22 10.63 7.95
C CYS A 168 11.56 12.12 7.88
N THR A 169 10.66 13.01 8.33
CA THR A 169 10.89 14.45 8.29
C THR A 169 12.07 14.87 9.16
N SER A 170 12.25 14.25 10.32
CA SER A 170 13.35 14.57 11.26
C SER A 170 14.73 14.19 10.75
N ILE A 171 14.82 13.26 9.80
CA ILE A 171 16.10 12.87 9.16
C ILE A 171 16.26 13.46 7.75
N GLY A 172 15.43 14.45 7.40
CA GLY A 172 15.50 15.17 6.12
C GLY A 172 14.86 14.48 4.92
N MET A 173 14.03 13.46 5.16
CA MET A 173 13.19 12.82 4.13
C MET A 173 11.81 13.48 4.05
N ASN A 174 11.07 13.21 2.97
CA ASN A 174 9.67 13.59 2.90
C ASN A 174 8.82 12.73 3.85
N TRP A 175 7.74 13.25 4.38
CA TRP A 175 6.81 12.54 5.28
C TRP A 175 6.27 11.22 4.67
N TYR A 176 6.12 11.16 3.35
CA TYR A 176 5.64 9.98 2.61
C TYR A 176 6.76 8.95 2.29
N ASP A 177 8.00 9.18 2.72
CA ASP A 177 9.12 8.26 2.48
C ASP A 177 9.20 7.10 3.50
N ALA A 178 8.12 6.82 4.24
CA ALA A 178 8.06 5.73 5.22
C ALA A 178 8.55 4.37 4.68
N GLY A 179 8.33 4.09 3.39
CA GLY A 179 8.88 2.89 2.73
C GLY A 179 10.41 2.87 2.63
N LYS A 180 11.09 4.03 2.60
CA LYS A 180 12.55 4.12 2.67
C LYS A 180 13.04 3.82 4.08
N LEU A 181 12.39 4.41 5.09
CA LEU A 181 12.70 4.17 6.49
C LEU A 181 12.52 2.69 6.87
N MET A 182 11.44 2.04 6.38
CA MET A 182 11.23 0.61 6.54
C MET A 182 12.38 -0.22 5.95
N ALA A 183 12.91 0.17 4.78
CA ALA A 183 14.06 -0.50 4.16
C ALA A 183 15.36 -0.31 4.97
N MET A 184 15.58 0.87 5.54
CA MET A 184 16.74 1.16 6.39
C MET A 184 16.77 0.30 7.64
N ALA A 185 15.62 -0.08 8.19
CA ALA A 185 15.53 -0.92 9.39
C ALA A 185 16.30 -2.24 9.27
N SER A 186 16.41 -2.81 8.08
CA SER A 186 17.16 -4.05 7.82
C SER A 186 18.69 -3.88 7.91
N TYR A 187 19.21 -2.65 7.88
CA TYR A 187 20.64 -2.35 8.03
C TYR A 187 21.07 -2.05 9.48
N ALA A 188 20.13 -2.13 10.42
CA ALA A 188 20.41 -1.84 11.83
C ALA A 188 21.40 -2.85 12.43
N LYS A 189 22.28 -2.34 13.29
CA LYS A 189 23.28 -3.12 14.02
C LYS A 189 23.06 -3.12 15.53
N ASN A 190 22.43 -2.06 16.05
CA ASN A 190 22.19 -1.87 17.47
C ASN A 190 20.73 -1.64 17.77
N ASP A 191 20.32 -1.93 18.99
CA ASP A 191 19.01 -1.56 19.49
C ASP A 191 19.07 -0.18 20.11
N ILE A 192 18.17 0.69 19.72
CA ILE A 192 18.01 2.04 20.25
C ILE A 192 16.64 2.15 20.89
N GLU A 193 16.57 2.70 22.08
CA GLU A 193 15.26 2.95 22.72
C GLU A 193 14.52 4.05 21.95
N VAL A 194 13.29 3.72 21.55
CA VAL A 194 12.31 4.62 20.95
C VAL A 194 11.26 4.94 22.01
N ASN A 195 11.22 6.19 22.46
CA ASN A 195 10.26 6.65 23.45
C ASN A 195 9.02 7.26 22.79
N GLU A 196 7.84 7.05 23.38
CA GLU A 196 6.62 7.73 22.93
C GLU A 196 6.73 9.26 23.06
N ASN A 197 7.57 9.73 24.00
CA ASN A 197 7.87 11.14 24.20
C ASN A 197 8.64 11.75 23.02
N ASP A 198 9.32 10.94 22.19
CA ASP A 198 10.03 11.42 21.00
C ASP A 198 9.03 11.93 19.95
N PHE A 199 7.74 11.58 20.08
CA PHE A 199 6.66 11.84 19.12
C PHE A 199 5.56 12.73 19.67
N VAL A 200 5.88 13.67 20.52
CA VAL A 200 4.92 14.59 21.11
C VAL A 200 4.64 15.75 20.16
N GLY A 201 3.35 16.00 19.88
CA GLY A 201 2.88 17.16 19.11
C GLY A 201 1.97 16.79 17.93
N PHE A 202 1.02 17.66 17.67
CA PHE A 202 -0.03 17.49 16.69
C PHE A 202 0.34 17.99 15.29
N ASP A 203 1.25 18.95 15.18
CA ASP A 203 1.62 19.56 13.91
C ASP A 203 2.83 18.86 13.30
N LEU A 204 2.65 18.28 12.10
CA LEU A 204 3.74 17.67 11.31
C LEU A 204 4.87 18.66 10.99
N ARG A 205 4.59 19.97 11.02
CA ARG A 205 5.56 21.01 10.67
C ARG A 205 6.44 21.43 11.84
N SER A 206 6.09 21.09 13.09
CA SER A 206 6.73 21.59 14.31
C SER A 206 7.48 20.53 15.11
N ILE A 207 7.63 19.29 14.63
CA ILE A 207 8.19 18.21 15.43
C ILE A 207 9.53 17.75 14.87
N GLU A 208 10.55 18.19 15.57
CA GLU A 208 11.84 17.53 15.57
C GLU A 208 11.79 16.34 16.54
N LEU A 209 12.33 15.19 16.14
CA LEU A 209 12.67 14.16 17.11
C LEU A 209 13.54 14.79 18.20
N THR A 210 13.23 14.56 19.47
CA THR A 210 14.05 15.00 20.58
C THR A 210 15.46 14.42 20.50
N LYS A 211 15.60 13.31 19.78
CA LYS A 211 16.86 12.61 19.51
C LYS A 211 17.42 12.96 18.14
N LYS A 212 18.60 13.56 18.10
CA LYS A 212 19.30 13.84 16.85
C LYS A 212 19.93 12.56 16.30
N LEU A 213 19.53 12.15 15.08
CA LEU A 213 20.05 10.99 14.34
C LEU A 213 21.03 11.50 13.28
N SER A 214 22.32 11.53 13.59
CA SER A 214 23.33 12.23 12.80
C SER A 214 23.99 11.37 11.72
N SER A 215 23.99 10.06 11.87
CA SER A 215 24.59 9.12 10.93
C SER A 215 23.55 8.17 10.31
N PHE A 216 23.87 7.66 9.11
CA PHE A 216 23.02 6.65 8.46
C PHE A 216 22.82 5.40 9.36
N GLN A 217 23.85 4.99 10.11
CA GLN A 217 23.72 3.83 11.01
C GLN A 217 22.75 4.10 12.17
N GLU A 218 22.84 5.30 12.81
CA GLU A 218 21.88 5.68 13.84
C GLU A 218 20.43 5.74 13.32
N GLN A 219 20.26 6.24 12.09
CA GLN A 219 18.96 6.26 11.42
C GLN A 219 18.43 4.84 11.18
N CYS A 220 19.30 3.91 10.75
CA CYS A 220 18.92 2.50 10.57
C CYS A 220 18.54 1.83 11.90
N ASP A 221 19.35 2.04 12.95
CA ASP A 221 19.13 1.47 14.28
C ASP A 221 17.80 1.98 14.88
N TYR A 222 17.54 3.30 14.72
CA TYR A 222 16.28 3.90 15.14
C TYR A 222 15.07 3.37 14.33
N ALA A 223 15.24 3.26 13.01
CA ALA A 223 14.19 2.74 12.12
C ALA A 223 13.77 1.31 12.49
N ARG A 224 14.73 0.44 12.88
CA ARG A 224 14.43 -0.92 13.33
C ARG A 224 13.65 -0.92 14.64
N SER A 225 14.10 -0.15 15.62
CA SER A 225 13.42 -0.07 16.93
C SER A 225 12.02 0.51 16.80
N LEU A 226 11.84 1.52 15.94
CA LEU A 226 10.54 2.06 15.57
C LEU A 226 9.64 1.00 14.90
N GLN A 227 10.20 0.23 13.94
CA GLN A 227 9.49 -0.84 13.26
C GLN A 227 8.96 -1.87 14.27
N ILE A 228 9.81 -2.33 15.19
CA ILE A 228 9.44 -3.30 16.23
C ILE A 228 8.33 -2.72 17.13
N LYS A 229 8.51 -1.51 17.65
CA LYS A 229 7.54 -0.87 18.55
C LYS A 229 6.18 -0.67 17.90
N SER A 230 6.16 -0.22 16.65
CA SER A 230 4.92 0.04 15.92
C SER A 230 4.14 -1.24 15.60
N GLN A 231 4.83 -2.30 15.16
CA GLN A 231 4.17 -3.57 14.81
C GLN A 231 3.67 -4.32 16.03
N GLU A 232 4.36 -4.24 17.17
CA GLU A 232 3.89 -4.80 18.45
C GLU A 232 2.62 -4.10 18.92
N ARG A 233 2.59 -2.76 18.90
CA ARG A 233 1.41 -1.98 19.26
C ARG A 233 0.19 -2.35 18.41
N VAL A 234 0.37 -2.50 17.08
CA VAL A 234 -0.72 -2.88 16.17
C VAL A 234 -1.16 -4.33 16.40
N LYS A 235 -0.23 -5.26 16.59
CA LYS A 235 -0.53 -6.65 16.92
C LYS A 235 -1.35 -6.75 18.22
N ASP A 236 -0.93 -6.04 19.27
CA ASP A 236 -1.60 -6.09 20.58
C ASP A 236 -3.01 -5.49 20.49
N LEU A 237 -3.20 -4.41 19.73
CA LEU A 237 -4.53 -3.86 19.44
C LEU A 237 -5.45 -4.89 18.76
N ILE A 238 -4.94 -5.60 17.76
CA ILE A 238 -5.71 -6.61 17.03
C ILE A 238 -6.08 -7.76 17.97
N LEU A 239 -5.11 -8.29 18.72
CA LEU A 239 -5.33 -9.38 19.68
C LEU A 239 -6.35 -9.00 20.75
N LYS A 240 -6.22 -7.79 21.32
CA LYS A 240 -7.17 -7.27 22.30
C LYS A 240 -8.57 -7.12 21.72
N SER A 241 -8.69 -6.62 20.49
CA SER A 241 -9.98 -6.48 19.82
C SER A 241 -10.63 -7.83 19.53
N ILE A 242 -9.85 -8.86 19.21
CA ILE A 242 -10.33 -10.24 19.04
C ILE A 242 -10.79 -10.81 20.38
N GLU A 243 -10.01 -10.64 21.44
CA GLU A 243 -10.35 -11.10 22.81
C GLU A 243 -11.67 -10.49 23.28
N ASP A 244 -11.84 -9.17 23.14
CA ASP A 244 -13.00 -8.43 23.60
C ASP A 244 -14.29 -8.74 22.82
N THR A 245 -14.17 -9.16 21.55
CA THR A 245 -15.33 -9.38 20.66
C THR A 245 -15.59 -10.84 20.29
N GLY A 246 -14.60 -11.70 20.42
CA GLY A 246 -14.64 -13.07 19.92
C GLY A 246 -14.63 -13.20 18.39
N ILE A 247 -14.48 -12.09 17.65
CA ILE A 247 -14.51 -12.07 16.18
C ILE A 247 -13.13 -12.40 15.62
N LYS A 248 -13.06 -13.45 14.78
CA LYS A 248 -11.82 -13.96 14.19
C LYS A 248 -11.62 -13.58 12.72
N ASN A 249 -12.54 -12.85 12.11
CA ASN A 249 -12.34 -12.26 10.78
C ASN A 249 -11.87 -10.82 10.96
N VAL A 250 -10.68 -10.52 10.51
CA VAL A 250 -10.01 -9.23 10.68
C VAL A 250 -9.69 -8.63 9.32
N CYS A 251 -10.18 -7.41 9.08
CA CYS A 251 -9.84 -6.59 7.92
C CYS A 251 -8.89 -5.49 8.38
N LEU A 252 -7.81 -5.26 7.62
CA LEU A 252 -6.80 -4.25 7.93
C LEU A 252 -6.76 -3.20 6.80
N ALA A 253 -6.80 -1.91 7.15
CA ALA A 253 -6.75 -0.79 6.23
C ALA A 253 -6.14 0.46 6.89
N GLY A 254 -5.90 1.51 6.10
CA GLY A 254 -5.13 2.70 6.46
C GLY A 254 -3.69 2.59 5.98
N GLY A 255 -3.03 3.73 5.78
CA GLY A 255 -1.70 3.83 5.17
C GLY A 255 -0.62 3.00 5.86
N TYR A 256 -0.75 2.74 7.16
CA TYR A 256 0.17 1.88 7.91
C TYR A 256 0.31 0.48 7.31
N PHE A 257 -0.75 -0.12 6.79
CA PHE A 257 -0.73 -1.48 6.24
C PHE A 257 -0.10 -1.59 4.84
N LEU A 258 0.45 -0.51 4.30
CA LEU A 258 1.45 -0.56 3.22
C LEU A 258 2.81 -1.08 3.72
N ASN A 259 3.04 -1.13 5.04
CA ASN A 259 4.22 -1.71 5.67
C ASN A 259 4.17 -3.24 5.67
N CYS A 260 4.76 -3.84 4.62
CA CYS A 260 4.76 -5.29 4.43
C CYS A 260 5.53 -6.06 5.51
N VAL A 261 6.47 -5.42 6.22
CA VAL A 261 7.21 -6.04 7.35
C VAL A 261 6.27 -6.20 8.55
N SER A 262 5.53 -5.12 8.91
CA SER A 262 4.51 -5.17 9.95
C SER A 262 3.42 -6.19 9.65
N ASN A 263 2.97 -6.26 8.39
CA ASN A 263 1.94 -7.20 7.96
C ASN A 263 2.37 -8.67 8.18
N THR A 264 3.61 -8.99 7.82
CA THR A 264 4.18 -10.33 8.05
C THR A 264 4.32 -10.61 9.54
N TYR A 265 4.79 -9.63 10.33
CA TYR A 265 4.89 -9.76 11.77
C TYR A 265 3.52 -10.04 12.42
N VAL A 266 2.52 -9.25 12.10
CA VAL A 266 1.14 -9.42 12.59
C VAL A 266 0.63 -10.82 12.21
N HIS A 267 0.77 -11.21 10.94
CA HIS A 267 0.33 -12.53 10.47
C HIS A 267 1.00 -13.69 11.22
N LYS A 268 2.32 -13.61 11.48
CA LYS A 268 3.07 -14.65 12.21
C LYS A 268 2.62 -14.79 13.68
N HIS A 269 2.10 -13.71 14.29
CA HIS A 269 1.78 -13.67 15.73
C HIS A 269 0.27 -13.79 16.04
N LEU A 270 -0.59 -13.78 15.03
CA LEU A 270 -2.01 -14.03 15.24
C LEU A 270 -2.31 -15.53 15.38
N PRO A 271 -3.32 -15.93 16.16
CA PRO A 271 -3.79 -17.30 16.24
C PRO A 271 -4.13 -17.86 14.85
N ARG A 272 -3.84 -19.14 14.60
CA ARG A 272 -4.03 -19.80 13.29
C ARG A 272 -5.48 -19.81 12.79
N ASP A 273 -6.45 -19.67 13.68
CA ASP A 273 -7.89 -19.64 13.38
C ASP A 273 -8.42 -18.22 13.11
N VAL A 274 -7.54 -17.21 13.11
CA VAL A 274 -7.86 -15.85 12.70
C VAL A 274 -7.69 -15.70 11.19
N ASN A 275 -8.75 -15.25 10.52
CA ASN A 275 -8.72 -14.95 9.10
C ASN A 275 -8.39 -13.47 8.91
N VAL A 276 -7.29 -13.17 8.25
CA VAL A 276 -6.84 -11.80 7.98
C VAL A 276 -7.04 -11.47 6.51
N PHE A 277 -7.64 -10.30 6.24
CA PHE A 277 -7.66 -9.67 4.93
C PHE A 277 -7.03 -8.28 5.06
N ILE A 278 -5.98 -8.03 4.30
CA ILE A 278 -5.36 -6.70 4.19
C ILE A 278 -5.80 -6.11 2.86
N GLU A 279 -6.37 -4.90 2.91
CA GLU A 279 -6.80 -4.19 1.69
C GLU A 279 -5.57 -3.83 0.83
N PRO A 280 -5.52 -4.22 -0.45
CA PRO A 280 -4.37 -3.88 -1.32
C PRO A 280 -4.22 -2.38 -1.60
N VAL A 281 -5.33 -1.66 -1.60
CA VAL A 281 -5.40 -0.19 -1.77
C VAL A 281 -5.74 0.43 -0.42
N CYS A 282 -4.92 0.10 0.60
CA CYS A 282 -5.22 0.41 1.99
C CYS A 282 -4.95 1.87 2.39
N GLY A 283 -4.24 2.65 1.57
CA GLY A 283 -4.04 4.09 1.77
C GLY A 283 -5.25 4.94 1.33
N ASP A 284 -5.07 6.25 1.33
CA ASP A 284 -6.11 7.23 0.97
C ASP A 284 -6.58 7.11 -0.48
N ASP A 285 -5.74 6.53 -1.33
CA ASP A 285 -6.10 6.16 -2.69
C ASP A 285 -7.26 5.14 -2.77
N GLY A 286 -7.58 4.43 -1.68
CA GLY A 286 -8.72 3.52 -1.57
C GLY A 286 -10.03 4.14 -1.06
N ILE A 287 -10.01 5.36 -0.56
CA ILE A 287 -11.17 5.99 0.13
C ILE A 287 -12.39 6.10 -0.80
N SER A 288 -12.20 6.53 -2.04
CA SER A 288 -13.30 6.66 -2.99
C SER A 288 -14.00 5.32 -3.28
N ILE A 289 -13.24 4.21 -3.26
CA ILE A 289 -13.81 2.86 -3.41
C ILE A 289 -14.65 2.49 -2.18
N GLY A 290 -14.10 2.73 -0.99
CA GLY A 290 -14.79 2.45 0.28
C GLY A 290 -16.10 3.22 0.42
N LEU A 291 -16.08 4.52 0.09
CA LEU A 291 -17.26 5.37 0.05
C LEU A 291 -18.32 4.84 -0.93
N ALA A 292 -17.91 4.51 -2.17
CA ALA A 292 -18.84 3.99 -3.18
C ALA A 292 -19.51 2.68 -2.74
N LYS A 293 -18.74 1.75 -2.17
CA LYS A 293 -19.23 0.46 -1.68
C LYS A 293 -20.17 0.63 -0.49
N LEU A 294 -19.77 1.41 0.51
CA LEU A 294 -20.62 1.68 1.68
C LEU A 294 -21.97 2.24 1.22
N ARG A 295 -21.95 3.27 0.38
CA ARG A 295 -23.16 3.91 -0.13
C ARG A 295 -24.03 2.98 -0.96
N TRP A 296 -23.41 2.12 -1.79
CA TRP A 296 -24.16 1.14 -2.58
C TRP A 296 -24.90 0.15 -1.68
N TYR A 297 -24.28 -0.38 -0.64
CA TYR A 297 -24.91 -1.31 0.29
C TYR A 297 -25.99 -0.63 1.15
N GLU A 298 -25.79 0.62 1.56
CA GLU A 298 -26.82 1.40 2.27
C GLU A 298 -28.07 1.60 1.42
N LEU A 299 -27.89 1.99 0.15
CA LEU A 299 -29.01 2.28 -0.75
C LEU A 299 -29.73 1.02 -1.23
N THR A 300 -29.02 -0.08 -1.44
CA THR A 300 -29.62 -1.31 -2.01
C THR A 300 -30.05 -2.33 -0.97
N GLY A 301 -29.49 -2.29 0.24
CA GLY A 301 -29.67 -3.33 1.25
C GLY A 301 -29.24 -4.73 0.78
N SER A 302 -28.45 -4.81 -0.29
CA SER A 302 -28.10 -6.08 -0.95
C SER A 302 -27.32 -7.00 -0.03
N ARG A 303 -27.76 -8.26 0.08
CA ARG A 303 -27.02 -9.31 0.80
C ARG A 303 -25.97 -10.02 -0.06
N ARG A 304 -25.92 -9.71 -1.37
CA ARG A 304 -24.92 -10.26 -2.27
C ARG A 304 -23.56 -9.63 -1.96
N ARG A 305 -22.55 -10.48 -1.76
CA ARG A 305 -21.18 -10.06 -1.49
C ARG A 305 -20.37 -10.00 -2.78
N PHE A 306 -19.54 -8.99 -2.91
CA PHE A 306 -18.63 -8.79 -4.04
C PHE A 306 -17.19 -8.69 -3.54
N PRO A 307 -16.57 -9.83 -3.16
CA PRO A 307 -15.18 -9.82 -2.73
C PRO A 307 -14.27 -9.35 -3.86
N LEU A 308 -13.11 -8.83 -3.51
CA LEU A 308 -12.10 -8.38 -4.45
C LEU A 308 -11.72 -9.50 -5.41
N LYS A 309 -11.82 -9.25 -6.71
CA LYS A 309 -11.43 -10.20 -7.76
C LYS A 309 -10.05 -9.90 -8.31
N ASN A 310 -9.79 -8.64 -8.54
CA ASN A 310 -8.52 -8.10 -9.00
C ASN A 310 -8.49 -6.59 -8.72
N ILE A 311 -7.34 -5.99 -8.92
CA ILE A 311 -7.15 -4.55 -8.71
C ILE A 311 -6.78 -3.81 -10.01
N TYR A 312 -7.01 -4.40 -11.17
CA TYR A 312 -6.75 -3.78 -12.47
C TYR A 312 -7.95 -2.95 -12.91
N ASN A 313 -8.20 -1.84 -12.18
CA ASN A 313 -9.38 -0.99 -12.37
C ASN A 313 -9.04 0.40 -12.93
N GLY A 314 -7.77 0.64 -13.32
CA GLY A 314 -7.33 1.90 -13.92
C GLY A 314 -8.00 2.19 -15.26
N ILE A 315 -7.50 3.20 -15.94
CA ILE A 315 -8.06 3.70 -17.21
C ILE A 315 -7.78 2.70 -18.34
N PRO A 316 -8.80 2.28 -19.13
CA PRO A 316 -8.57 1.50 -20.33
C PRO A 316 -7.67 2.25 -21.31
N GLN A 317 -6.66 1.58 -21.85
CA GLN A 317 -5.72 2.16 -22.82
C GLN A 317 -5.87 1.50 -24.18
N GLU A 318 -5.89 2.28 -25.25
CA GLU A 318 -5.69 1.80 -26.59
C GLU A 318 -4.18 1.69 -26.87
N ILE A 319 -3.75 0.50 -27.26
CA ILE A 319 -2.33 0.22 -27.53
C ILE A 319 -2.14 0.30 -29.06
N ASN A 320 -1.71 1.47 -29.52
CA ASN A 320 -1.37 1.75 -30.93
C ASN A 320 0.11 2.09 -31.02
N VAL A 321 0.96 1.05 -30.99
CA VAL A 321 2.41 1.19 -31.04
C VAL A 321 2.98 0.34 -32.17
N GLU A 322 4.03 0.85 -32.82
CA GLU A 322 4.82 0.08 -33.75
C GLU A 322 5.99 -0.61 -33.05
N GLY A 323 6.34 -1.80 -33.49
CA GLY A 323 7.45 -2.55 -32.89
C GLY A 323 7.56 -3.97 -33.46
N LYS A 324 8.54 -4.71 -32.97
CA LYS A 324 8.79 -6.09 -33.41
C LYS A 324 7.71 -7.02 -32.83
N ARG A 325 7.14 -7.87 -33.68
CA ARG A 325 6.27 -8.97 -33.17
C ARG A 325 7.13 -10.04 -32.51
N VAL A 326 6.70 -10.42 -31.31
CA VAL A 326 7.40 -11.39 -30.45
C VAL A 326 6.41 -12.30 -29.72
N SER A 327 6.87 -13.50 -29.40
CA SER A 327 6.17 -14.41 -28.50
C SER A 327 6.58 -14.18 -27.04
N PRO A 328 5.80 -14.63 -26.05
CA PRO A 328 6.21 -14.60 -24.64
C PRO A 328 7.55 -15.32 -24.39
N LYS A 329 7.89 -16.36 -25.19
CA LYS A 329 9.14 -17.09 -25.11
C LYS A 329 10.33 -16.23 -25.54
N ASP A 330 10.18 -15.43 -26.63
CA ASP A 330 11.23 -14.51 -27.07
C ASP A 330 11.55 -13.47 -25.99
N VAL A 331 10.51 -12.92 -25.34
CA VAL A 331 10.66 -11.95 -24.26
C VAL A 331 11.28 -12.59 -23.01
N ALA A 332 10.89 -13.83 -22.69
CA ALA A 332 11.49 -14.60 -21.60
C ALA A 332 12.98 -14.88 -21.83
N GLN A 333 13.38 -15.12 -23.09
CA GLN A 333 14.80 -15.27 -23.45
C GLN A 333 15.57 -13.96 -23.22
N LEU A 334 15.01 -12.81 -23.63
CA LEU A 334 15.63 -11.51 -23.38
C LEU A 334 15.80 -11.23 -21.87
N LEU A 335 14.80 -11.61 -21.03
CA LEU A 335 14.95 -11.54 -19.57
C LEU A 335 16.10 -12.44 -19.08
N ALA A 336 16.18 -13.69 -19.59
CA ALA A 336 17.26 -14.63 -19.26
C ALA A 336 18.64 -14.14 -19.71
N ASP A 337 18.69 -13.32 -20.77
CA ASP A 337 19.87 -12.62 -21.27
C ASP A 337 20.15 -11.30 -20.53
N ARG A 338 19.50 -11.09 -19.36
CA ARG A 338 19.66 -9.93 -18.48
C ARG A 338 19.30 -8.58 -19.12
N LYS A 339 18.30 -8.58 -20.03
CA LYS A 339 17.71 -7.36 -20.56
C LYS A 339 16.66 -6.82 -19.59
N VAL A 340 16.60 -5.50 -19.44
CA VAL A 340 15.59 -4.82 -18.63
C VAL A 340 14.35 -4.59 -19.47
N ILE A 341 13.23 -5.15 -19.06
CA ILE A 341 11.98 -5.13 -19.84
C ILE A 341 10.85 -4.47 -19.06
N GLY A 342 10.30 -3.39 -19.60
CA GLY A 342 9.02 -2.86 -19.16
C GLY A 342 7.88 -3.72 -19.69
N ILE A 343 6.85 -3.95 -18.88
CA ILE A 343 5.60 -4.57 -19.34
C ILE A 343 4.46 -3.58 -19.16
N PHE A 344 3.69 -3.37 -20.23
CA PHE A 344 2.50 -2.53 -20.26
C PHE A 344 1.34 -3.29 -20.88
N GLN A 345 0.26 -3.49 -20.12
CA GLN A 345 -0.90 -4.22 -20.60
C GLN A 345 -2.17 -3.77 -19.90
N SER A 346 -3.31 -3.91 -20.57
CA SER A 346 -4.63 -3.71 -20.01
C SER A 346 -4.77 -2.41 -19.18
N ARG A 347 -5.60 -2.43 -18.16
CA ARG A 347 -5.74 -1.34 -17.20
C ARG A 347 -4.62 -1.40 -16.16
N SER A 348 -4.23 -0.23 -15.64
CA SER A 348 -3.30 -0.15 -14.53
C SER A 348 -3.87 -0.77 -13.24
N GLU A 349 -2.99 -1.09 -12.32
CA GLU A 349 -3.35 -1.49 -10.97
C GLU A 349 -3.93 -0.30 -10.19
N SER A 350 -4.98 -0.51 -9.38
CA SER A 350 -5.34 0.39 -8.29
C SER A 350 -4.30 0.27 -7.17
N GLY A 351 -3.97 1.37 -6.49
CA GLY A 351 -3.00 1.37 -5.40
C GLY A 351 -1.54 1.51 -5.82
N PRO A 352 -0.61 1.53 -4.85
CA PRO A 352 0.76 1.98 -5.05
C PRO A 352 1.72 0.89 -5.55
N ARG A 353 1.25 -0.34 -5.82
CA ARG A 353 2.10 -1.47 -6.20
C ARG A 353 1.92 -1.84 -7.66
N ALA A 354 3.05 -2.06 -8.37
CA ALA A 354 3.05 -2.62 -9.71
C ALA A 354 2.98 -4.16 -9.63
N LEU A 355 1.96 -4.73 -10.24
CA LEU A 355 1.61 -6.15 -10.14
C LEU A 355 1.55 -6.84 -11.52
N GLY A 356 2.31 -6.33 -12.47
CA GLY A 356 2.49 -6.93 -13.78
C GLY A 356 1.78 -6.22 -14.93
N ASN A 357 1.00 -5.15 -14.67
CA ASN A 357 0.43 -4.35 -15.76
C ASN A 357 1.23 -3.08 -16.03
N ARG A 358 1.93 -2.56 -15.03
CA ARG A 358 2.81 -1.38 -15.10
C ARG A 358 4.12 -1.68 -14.37
N SER A 359 4.90 -2.64 -14.89
CA SER A 359 6.08 -3.17 -14.21
C SER A 359 7.35 -3.05 -15.04
N ILE A 360 8.49 -2.93 -14.38
CA ILE A 360 9.82 -3.20 -14.91
C ILE A 360 10.26 -4.55 -14.37
N LEU A 361 10.67 -5.43 -15.28
CA LEU A 361 11.06 -6.82 -15.01
C LEU A 361 12.54 -7.02 -15.29
N TYR A 362 13.15 -7.88 -14.48
CA TYR A 362 14.56 -8.25 -14.66
C TYR A 362 14.82 -9.68 -14.19
N ASP A 363 15.96 -10.24 -14.64
CA ASP A 363 16.44 -11.56 -14.22
C ASP A 363 16.85 -11.55 -12.74
N PRO A 364 16.19 -12.32 -11.85
CA PRO A 364 16.50 -12.36 -10.43
C PRO A 364 17.82 -13.03 -10.09
N ARG A 365 18.42 -13.79 -11.04
CA ARG A 365 19.66 -14.55 -10.86
C ARG A 365 20.92 -13.69 -10.98
N ASP A 366 20.79 -12.46 -11.49
CA ASP A 366 21.94 -11.55 -11.62
C ASP A 366 22.36 -11.01 -10.25
N PRO A 367 23.58 -11.31 -9.75
CA PRO A 367 24.03 -10.80 -8.45
C PRO A 367 24.15 -9.26 -8.41
N ASN A 368 24.30 -8.60 -9.55
CA ASN A 368 24.33 -7.14 -9.67
C ASN A 368 22.96 -6.54 -10.02
N GLY A 369 21.92 -7.36 -10.13
CA GLY A 369 20.60 -6.96 -10.62
C GLY A 369 19.93 -5.91 -9.77
N ARG A 370 20.08 -5.99 -8.43
CA ARG A 370 19.54 -4.99 -7.50
C ARG A 370 20.15 -3.61 -7.76
N ASP A 371 21.46 -3.53 -7.83
CA ASP A 371 22.19 -2.27 -7.99
C ASP A 371 21.91 -1.68 -9.38
N LYS A 372 21.88 -2.53 -10.42
CA LYS A 372 21.52 -2.13 -11.80
C LYS A 372 20.13 -1.50 -11.85
N ILE A 373 19.12 -2.15 -11.25
CA ILE A 373 17.74 -1.65 -11.28
C ILE A 373 17.56 -0.42 -10.37
N ASN A 374 18.23 -0.35 -9.22
CA ASN A 374 18.21 0.85 -8.38
C ASN A 374 18.85 2.05 -9.09
N LYS A 375 19.97 1.85 -9.77
CA LYS A 375 20.63 2.87 -10.61
C LYS A 375 19.73 3.35 -11.74
N LEU A 376 19.13 2.42 -12.51
CA LEU A 376 18.16 2.73 -13.57
C LEU A 376 16.99 3.57 -13.04
N LYS A 377 16.51 3.24 -11.84
CA LYS A 377 15.43 3.96 -11.16
C LYS A 377 15.89 5.28 -10.53
N GLY A 378 17.17 5.61 -10.51
CA GLY A 378 17.72 6.80 -9.84
C GLY A 378 17.39 6.87 -8.35
N ARG A 379 17.47 5.74 -7.63
CA ARG A 379 17.08 5.65 -6.23
C ARG A 379 18.19 5.05 -5.36
N GLU A 380 18.01 5.16 -4.06
CA GLU A 380 18.99 4.77 -3.05
C GLU A 380 19.32 3.27 -3.12
N ASP A 381 20.60 2.89 -2.97
CA ASP A 381 21.12 1.52 -3.12
C ASP A 381 20.60 0.56 -2.04
N TYR A 382 20.25 1.09 -0.85
CA TYR A 382 19.70 0.28 0.24
C TYR A 382 18.25 -0.19 0.00
N ARG A 383 17.58 0.29 -1.05
CA ARG A 383 16.18 -0.09 -1.30
C ARG A 383 16.06 -1.51 -1.83
N PRO A 384 15.19 -2.35 -1.24
CA PRO A 384 14.92 -3.68 -1.74
C PRO A 384 14.10 -3.65 -3.03
N LEU A 385 14.17 -4.74 -3.77
CA LEU A 385 13.33 -5.02 -4.92
C LEU A 385 12.34 -6.13 -4.59
N ALA A 386 11.22 -6.15 -5.30
CA ALA A 386 10.18 -7.14 -5.12
C ALA A 386 10.31 -8.28 -6.15
N ALA A 387 9.66 -9.39 -5.89
CA ALA A 387 9.55 -10.51 -6.82
C ALA A 387 8.11 -10.85 -7.15
N THR A 388 7.90 -11.33 -8.37
CA THR A 388 6.67 -12.04 -8.75
C THR A 388 7.01 -13.49 -9.04
N VAL A 389 6.40 -14.42 -8.30
CA VAL A 389 6.60 -15.88 -8.42
C VAL A 389 5.31 -16.54 -8.87
N LEU A 390 5.39 -17.58 -9.69
CA LEU A 390 4.25 -18.44 -10.00
C LEU A 390 3.73 -19.09 -8.71
N HIS A 391 2.43 -18.95 -8.45
CA HIS A 391 1.79 -19.33 -7.18
C HIS A 391 2.13 -20.77 -6.75
N GLU A 392 2.08 -21.71 -7.68
CA GLU A 392 2.35 -23.14 -7.44
C GLU A 392 3.80 -23.46 -7.05
N HIS A 393 4.72 -22.52 -7.28
CA HIS A 393 6.13 -22.66 -6.94
C HIS A 393 6.54 -21.84 -5.70
N ALA A 394 5.66 -20.99 -5.16
CA ALA A 394 6.00 -20.01 -4.13
C ALA A 394 6.66 -20.65 -2.89
N HIS A 395 6.13 -21.76 -2.38
CA HIS A 395 6.63 -22.46 -1.19
C HIS A 395 8.05 -23.04 -1.33
N LYS A 396 8.54 -23.23 -2.56
CA LYS A 396 9.91 -23.69 -2.80
C LYS A 396 10.92 -22.55 -2.66
N TRP A 397 10.49 -21.32 -2.95
CA TRP A 397 11.38 -20.16 -3.04
C TRP A 397 11.26 -19.22 -1.85
N PHE A 398 10.13 -19.26 -1.15
CA PHE A 398 9.84 -18.36 -0.03
C PHE A 398 9.20 -19.14 1.14
N ASP A 399 9.58 -18.77 2.37
CA ASP A 399 8.81 -19.19 3.54
C ASP A 399 7.48 -18.42 3.56
N MET A 400 6.43 -19.10 3.15
CA MET A 400 5.10 -18.50 3.04
C MET A 400 4.43 -18.27 4.41
N CYS A 401 5.04 -18.61 5.53
CA CYS A 401 4.50 -18.36 6.88
C CYS A 401 3.04 -18.80 7.07
N ASN A 402 2.64 -19.92 6.46
CA ASN A 402 1.24 -20.41 6.37
C ASN A 402 0.29 -19.54 5.52
N LEU A 403 0.76 -18.52 4.82
CA LEU A 403 -0.03 -17.81 3.83
C LEU A 403 -0.35 -18.76 2.66
N LYS A 404 -1.61 -18.78 2.25
CA LYS A 404 -2.02 -19.51 1.04
C LYS A 404 -1.53 -18.82 -0.24
N GLU A 405 -1.43 -17.49 -0.21
CA GLU A 405 -1.00 -16.65 -1.33
C GLU A 405 -0.68 -15.24 -0.85
N SER A 406 0.10 -14.50 -1.65
CA SER A 406 0.42 -13.08 -1.47
C SER A 406 0.26 -12.35 -2.82
N PRO A 407 -0.97 -12.14 -3.32
CA PRO A 407 -1.17 -11.66 -4.69
C PRO A 407 -0.87 -10.17 -4.88
N TYR A 408 -0.75 -9.38 -3.79
CA TYR A 408 -0.73 -7.92 -3.82
C TYR A 408 0.54 -7.28 -3.25
N MET A 409 1.62 -8.05 -3.03
CA MET A 409 2.89 -7.54 -2.45
C MET A 409 2.71 -6.88 -1.07
N LEU A 410 1.82 -7.43 -0.23
CA LEU A 410 1.54 -6.92 1.11
C LEU A 410 2.37 -7.59 2.21
N TYR A 411 3.19 -8.57 1.86
CA TYR A 411 4.01 -9.33 2.80
C TYR A 411 5.47 -9.37 2.34
N THR A 412 6.36 -9.33 3.32
CA THR A 412 7.80 -9.58 3.15
C THR A 412 8.10 -10.98 3.69
N LEU A 413 8.66 -11.86 2.87
CA LEU A 413 8.86 -13.27 3.16
C LEU A 413 10.34 -13.63 3.07
N ASP A 414 10.78 -14.60 3.89
CA ASP A 414 12.15 -15.10 3.87
C ASP A 414 12.43 -15.83 2.56
N VAL A 415 13.56 -15.50 1.90
CA VAL A 415 14.01 -16.13 0.66
C VAL A 415 14.76 -17.42 1.00
N LEU A 416 14.33 -18.55 0.41
CA LEU A 416 14.86 -19.88 0.73
C LEU A 416 15.98 -20.34 -0.23
N SER A 417 16.30 -19.57 -1.28
CA SER A 417 17.29 -19.93 -2.29
C SER A 417 18.27 -18.80 -2.57
N ASP A 418 19.56 -19.13 -2.65
CA ASP A 418 20.61 -18.18 -3.03
C ASP A 418 20.70 -17.96 -4.56
N GLU A 419 19.88 -18.67 -5.35
CA GLU A 419 19.85 -18.56 -6.83
C GLU A 419 19.27 -17.24 -7.34
N VAL A 420 18.65 -16.44 -6.46
CA VAL A 420 17.90 -15.21 -6.83
C VAL A 420 18.39 -13.97 -6.06
N PRO A 421 19.68 -13.67 -6.10
CA PRO A 421 20.30 -12.61 -5.28
C PRO A 421 19.73 -11.21 -5.57
N ALA A 422 19.25 -10.93 -6.79
CA ALA A 422 18.76 -9.60 -7.16
C ALA A 422 17.49 -9.18 -6.39
N ILE A 423 16.71 -10.14 -5.88
CA ILE A 423 15.50 -9.85 -5.11
C ILE A 423 15.69 -10.03 -3.61
N CYS A 424 16.83 -10.54 -3.20
CA CYS A 424 17.13 -10.80 -1.79
C CYS A 424 17.65 -9.53 -1.11
N HIS A 425 16.95 -9.07 -0.08
CA HIS A 425 17.40 -7.94 0.74
C HIS A 425 18.49 -8.39 1.71
N VAL A 426 19.14 -7.42 2.40
CA VAL A 426 20.28 -7.70 3.31
C VAL A 426 19.89 -8.60 4.49
N ASP A 427 18.64 -8.62 4.89
CA ASP A 427 18.05 -9.48 5.93
C ASP A 427 17.50 -10.80 5.37
N LYS A 428 17.83 -11.14 4.11
CA LYS A 428 17.35 -12.32 3.38
C LYS A 428 15.85 -12.37 3.15
N THR A 429 15.18 -11.24 3.17
CA THR A 429 13.75 -11.15 2.86
C THR A 429 13.48 -10.57 1.47
N CYS A 430 12.25 -10.78 0.98
CA CYS A 430 11.74 -10.18 -0.25
C CYS A 430 10.26 -9.86 -0.12
N ARG A 431 9.81 -8.76 -0.71
CA ARG A 431 8.38 -8.47 -0.87
C ARG A 431 7.85 -9.25 -2.07
N VAL A 432 6.89 -10.16 -1.84
CA VAL A 432 6.51 -11.19 -2.80
C VAL A 432 5.09 -10.98 -3.33
N GLN A 433 4.97 -11.11 -4.67
CA GLN A 433 3.69 -11.35 -5.34
C GLN A 433 3.63 -12.82 -5.77
N THR A 434 2.60 -13.57 -5.31
CA THR A 434 2.26 -14.87 -5.88
C THR A 434 1.25 -14.69 -7.01
N LEU A 435 1.57 -15.22 -8.20
CA LEU A 435 0.80 -15.00 -9.42
C LEU A 435 0.09 -16.27 -9.88
N LYS A 436 -1.25 -16.25 -9.90
CA LYS A 436 -2.07 -17.29 -10.55
C LYS A 436 -2.38 -16.92 -12.00
N LYS A 437 -2.47 -17.93 -12.87
CA LYS A 437 -2.86 -17.74 -14.27
C LYS A 437 -4.22 -17.03 -14.42
N SER A 438 -5.17 -17.30 -13.51
CA SER A 438 -6.50 -16.68 -13.48
C SER A 438 -6.47 -15.19 -13.14
N PHE A 439 -5.41 -14.73 -12.47
CA PHE A 439 -5.25 -13.34 -12.05
C PHE A 439 -4.71 -12.47 -13.20
N ASN A 440 -3.64 -12.93 -13.87
CA ASN A 440 -3.05 -12.26 -15.04
C ASN A 440 -2.41 -13.28 -15.99
N LYS A 441 -3.13 -13.65 -17.05
CA LYS A 441 -2.73 -14.75 -17.94
C LYS A 441 -1.47 -14.45 -18.77
N HIS A 442 -1.28 -13.18 -19.18
CA HIS A 442 -0.14 -12.81 -20.03
C HIS A 442 1.15 -12.74 -19.21
N TYR A 443 1.07 -12.12 -18.03
CA TYR A 443 2.20 -12.04 -17.12
C TYR A 443 2.59 -13.43 -16.59
N TYR A 444 1.59 -14.25 -16.23
CA TYR A 444 1.82 -15.66 -15.88
C TYR A 444 2.55 -16.41 -16.98
N LYS A 445 2.10 -16.27 -18.25
CA LYS A 445 2.72 -16.98 -19.39
C LYS A 445 4.17 -16.55 -19.60
N LEU A 446 4.48 -15.27 -19.44
CA LEU A 446 5.86 -14.77 -19.54
C LEU A 446 6.77 -15.42 -18.49
N ILE A 447 6.35 -15.44 -17.20
CA ILE A 447 7.14 -16.06 -16.12
C ILE A 447 7.22 -17.57 -16.30
N TRP A 448 6.16 -18.19 -16.81
CA TRP A 448 6.15 -19.61 -17.12
C TRP A 448 7.18 -19.98 -18.20
N GLU A 449 7.30 -19.19 -19.28
CA GLU A 449 8.35 -19.35 -20.29
C GLU A 449 9.76 -19.09 -19.73
N PHE A 450 9.90 -18.08 -18.88
CA PHE A 450 11.15 -17.80 -18.19
C PHE A 450 11.59 -18.99 -17.32
N ASN A 451 10.67 -19.61 -16.59
CA ASN A 451 10.94 -20.83 -15.83
C ASN A 451 11.41 -21.99 -16.72
N HIS A 452 10.82 -22.17 -17.91
CA HIS A 452 11.25 -23.23 -18.83
C HIS A 452 12.66 -23.03 -19.38
N ILE A 453 13.09 -21.78 -19.52
CA ILE A 453 14.44 -21.44 -19.98
C ILE A 453 15.47 -21.55 -18.85
N THR A 454 15.10 -21.13 -17.64
CA THR A 454 16.06 -20.87 -16.56
C THR A 454 15.96 -21.83 -15.37
N GLY A 455 14.85 -22.54 -15.23
CA GLY A 455 14.50 -23.30 -14.03
C GLY A 455 13.99 -22.45 -12.86
N VAL A 456 13.91 -21.10 -13.02
CA VAL A 456 13.50 -20.15 -11.96
C VAL A 456 12.10 -19.61 -12.27
N PRO A 457 11.08 -19.95 -11.47
CA PRO A 457 9.67 -19.60 -11.73
C PRO A 457 9.29 -18.21 -11.21
N LEU A 458 10.22 -17.27 -11.20
CA LEU A 458 10.01 -15.91 -10.70
C LEU A 458 10.86 -14.87 -11.42
N VAL A 459 10.44 -13.62 -11.38
CA VAL A 459 11.17 -12.47 -11.91
C VAL A 459 11.23 -11.37 -10.87
N LEU A 460 12.28 -10.54 -10.95
CA LEU A 460 12.31 -9.26 -10.25
C LEU A 460 11.23 -8.35 -10.84
N ASN A 461 10.46 -7.68 -9.97
CA ASN A 461 9.37 -6.79 -10.35
C ASN A 461 9.47 -5.46 -9.58
N THR A 462 9.50 -4.35 -10.32
CA THR A 462 9.35 -3.00 -9.77
C THR A 462 8.44 -2.15 -10.66
N SER A 463 8.00 -0.99 -10.17
CA SER A 463 7.05 -0.12 -10.88
C SER A 463 7.64 0.50 -12.16
N LEU A 464 6.81 0.62 -13.21
CA LEU A 464 7.14 1.26 -14.48
C LEU A 464 7.07 2.79 -14.32
N ASN A 465 8.16 3.38 -13.83
CA ASN A 465 8.39 4.82 -13.67
C ASN A 465 9.86 5.07 -13.31
N LEU A 466 10.31 6.30 -13.40
CA LEU A 466 11.62 6.76 -12.92
C LEU A 466 11.52 7.43 -11.55
N ALA A 467 12.67 7.86 -11.00
CA ALA A 467 12.70 8.61 -9.74
C ALA A 467 11.93 9.92 -9.89
N GLY A 468 11.08 10.20 -8.90
CA GLY A 468 10.24 11.40 -8.93
C GLY A 468 8.93 11.25 -9.69
N ASP A 469 8.84 10.34 -10.66
CA ASP A 469 7.62 10.10 -11.44
C ASP A 469 6.62 9.20 -10.71
N THR A 470 5.35 9.29 -11.10
CA THR A 470 4.27 8.37 -10.73
C THR A 470 4.30 7.11 -11.59
N ILE A 471 3.59 6.06 -11.22
CA ILE A 471 3.47 4.86 -12.06
C ILE A 471 2.79 5.26 -13.38
N ALA A 472 3.33 4.80 -14.51
CA ALA A 472 2.80 5.07 -15.83
C ALA A 472 1.31 4.67 -15.93
N GLU A 473 0.44 5.59 -16.33
CA GLU A 473 -0.97 5.30 -16.60
C GLU A 473 -1.18 5.03 -18.10
N THR A 474 -0.60 5.87 -18.95
CA THR A 474 -0.79 5.85 -20.39
C THR A 474 0.36 5.15 -21.13
N VAL A 475 0.14 4.85 -22.42
CA VAL A 475 1.20 4.34 -23.32
C VAL A 475 2.31 5.37 -23.46
N GLU A 476 1.95 6.66 -23.50
CA GLU A 476 2.89 7.78 -23.60
C GLU A 476 3.82 7.84 -22.38
N ASP A 477 3.27 7.65 -21.16
CA ASP A 477 4.07 7.58 -19.93
C ASP A 477 5.07 6.43 -19.97
N ALA A 478 4.60 5.26 -20.44
CA ALA A 478 5.45 4.08 -20.55
C ALA A 478 6.56 4.27 -21.59
N MET A 479 6.26 4.90 -22.74
CA MET A 479 7.24 5.25 -23.76
C MET A 479 8.23 6.32 -23.27
N LYS A 480 7.75 7.31 -22.49
CA LYS A 480 8.64 8.29 -21.84
C LYS A 480 9.59 7.60 -20.88
N THR A 481 9.11 6.64 -20.08
CA THR A 481 9.94 5.85 -19.18
C THR A 481 10.98 5.02 -19.94
N LEU A 482 10.60 4.36 -21.05
CA LEU A 482 11.52 3.60 -21.91
C LEU A 482 12.66 4.48 -22.44
N ASN A 483 12.32 5.61 -23.06
CA ASN A 483 13.29 6.48 -23.73
C ASN A 483 14.12 7.35 -22.76
N GLY A 484 13.60 7.57 -21.53
CA GLY A 484 14.27 8.35 -20.48
C GLY A 484 15.15 7.51 -19.54
N SER A 485 15.37 6.21 -19.83
CA SER A 485 16.12 5.30 -18.95
C SER A 485 17.02 4.35 -19.72
N GLU A 486 17.88 3.61 -19.01
CA GLU A 486 18.68 2.50 -19.52
C GLU A 486 17.85 1.19 -19.71
N MET A 487 16.53 1.28 -19.82
CA MET A 487 15.64 0.14 -20.09
C MET A 487 15.83 -0.32 -21.55
N ASP A 488 15.96 -1.63 -21.80
CA ASP A 488 16.22 -2.15 -23.14
C ASP A 488 14.95 -2.17 -24.00
N TYR A 489 13.82 -2.62 -23.42
CA TYR A 489 12.58 -2.87 -24.15
C TYR A 489 11.33 -2.56 -23.34
N LEU A 490 10.24 -2.25 -24.07
CA LEU A 490 8.87 -2.20 -23.54
C LEU A 490 8.01 -3.24 -24.25
N TYR A 491 7.40 -4.15 -23.51
CA TYR A 491 6.60 -5.25 -24.01
C TYR A 491 5.10 -5.01 -23.81
N PHE A 492 4.33 -5.19 -24.87
CA PHE A 492 2.87 -5.10 -24.93
C PHE A 492 2.28 -6.49 -25.20
N PRO A 493 2.05 -7.31 -24.16
CA PRO A 493 1.72 -8.74 -24.33
C PRO A 493 0.40 -9.00 -25.05
N GLU A 494 -0.60 -8.14 -24.92
CA GLU A 494 -1.91 -8.29 -25.60
C GLU A 494 -1.79 -8.15 -27.11
N LYS A 495 -0.81 -7.41 -27.60
CA LYS A 495 -0.51 -7.21 -29.02
C LYS A 495 0.61 -8.12 -29.52
N GLY A 496 1.39 -8.71 -28.60
CA GLY A 496 2.62 -9.44 -28.94
C GLY A 496 3.67 -8.53 -29.59
N ILE A 497 3.78 -7.28 -29.10
CA ILE A 497 4.69 -6.26 -29.65
C ILE A 497 5.76 -5.92 -28.62
N LEU A 498 6.99 -5.82 -29.08
CA LEU A 498 8.16 -5.36 -28.34
C LEU A 498 8.72 -4.10 -28.99
N VAL A 499 8.86 -3.04 -28.22
CA VAL A 499 9.46 -1.77 -28.63
C VAL A 499 10.85 -1.66 -28.01
N ALA A 500 11.87 -1.42 -28.83
CA ALA A 500 13.22 -1.18 -28.33
C ALA A 500 13.40 0.28 -27.91
N SER A 501 14.26 0.51 -26.91
CA SER A 501 14.68 1.86 -26.54
C SER A 501 15.40 2.54 -27.73
N SER A 502 15.16 3.82 -27.91
CA SER A 502 15.88 4.63 -28.91
C SER A 502 17.40 4.69 -28.65
N GLN A 503 17.85 4.35 -27.46
CA GLN A 503 19.26 4.31 -27.06
C GLN A 503 19.95 2.98 -27.43
N THR A 504 19.20 1.91 -27.70
CA THR A 504 19.75 0.59 -28.09
C THR A 504 19.96 0.41 -29.59
N GLY A 505 19.65 1.43 -30.38
CA GLY A 505 19.70 1.44 -31.85
C GLY A 505 20.98 2.03 -32.47
N THR A 506 22.10 2.13 -31.73
CA THR A 506 23.40 2.56 -32.27
C THR A 506 24.45 1.48 -32.11
#